data_659b55ba22902e366bad51b4eadb202e
#
_entry.id   659b55ba22902e366bad51b4eadb202e
#
_cell.length_a   1.000
_cell.length_b   1.000
_cell.length_c   1.000
_cell.angle_alpha   90.00
_cell.angle_beta   90.00
_cell.angle_gamma   90.00
#
_symmetry.space_group_name_H-M   'P 1'
#
loop_
_entity.id
_entity.type
_entity.pdbx_description
1 polymer ?
#
loop_
_entity_poly.entity_id
_entity_poly.type
_entity_poly.pdbx_seq_one_letter_code
_entity_poly.pdbx_strand_id
1 'polypeptide(L)'
;MNTLDEAIGYALSHETPWPRDLRAHLESGFFEPPPDNEVLGPIRPRGGPNGMVLLRGKEVARWGDTRQVDFTFSVAKSYLSLLAGLAVADGLIGELDEPVRLTVRDGGFDGAHNGAITWHHLLQQTSEWEGSLFGKSDIVDRNRNLAVEGKGRKGDARPLHAPGKFWEYNDVRVNRLALALLQRFRRPLPEVFAERIMQPIGASSDWSWHGYRTSMVEIDGRAVESVSGGSHWGGGIAIHAEDQARIGTLMLHRGQWDGQRLLPERWIAESLTPCALNANYGLLWWLNTGRKRYASATETSFFASGAGGNITWVDPENQLVAVMRWMDPTSVDGFIRSVMAAIP
;
A
#
# COMPACT_ATOMS: atom_id res chain seq x y z
N MET A 1 -12.85 2.82 -33.16
CA MET A 1 -11.73 3.25 -32.28
C MET A 1 -12.29 3.27 -30.88
N ASN A 2 -11.75 2.49 -29.96
CA ASN A 2 -12.11 2.62 -28.56
C ASN A 2 -11.68 4.03 -28.09
N THR A 3 -12.56 4.71 -27.40
CA THR A 3 -12.32 6.05 -26.89
C THR A 3 -12.10 6.00 -25.38
N LEU A 4 -11.48 7.02 -24.82
CA LEU A 4 -11.39 7.15 -23.36
C LEU A 4 -12.77 7.26 -22.71
N ASP A 5 -13.78 7.74 -23.43
CA ASP A 5 -15.17 7.77 -22.96
C ASP A 5 -15.73 6.34 -22.75
N GLU A 6 -15.32 5.36 -23.58
CA GLU A 6 -15.68 3.95 -23.36
C GLU A 6 -15.01 3.41 -22.09
N ALA A 7 -13.75 3.78 -21.82
CA ALA A 7 -13.07 3.40 -20.59
C ALA A 7 -13.73 4.04 -19.34
N ILE A 8 -14.17 5.31 -19.44
CA ILE A 8 -14.94 5.99 -18.39
C ILE A 8 -16.27 5.27 -18.15
N GLY A 9 -17.03 4.98 -19.21
CA GLY A 9 -18.29 4.24 -19.14
C GLY A 9 -18.10 2.86 -18.51
N TYR A 10 -17.03 2.16 -18.87
CA TYR A 10 -16.66 0.90 -18.25
C TYR A 10 -16.40 1.04 -16.75
N ALA A 11 -15.60 2.02 -16.34
CA ALA A 11 -15.30 2.28 -14.93
C ALA A 11 -16.55 2.57 -14.09
N LEU A 12 -17.47 3.38 -14.63
CA LEU A 12 -18.71 3.74 -13.95
C LEU A 12 -19.69 2.56 -13.84
N SER A 13 -19.69 1.64 -14.81
CA SER A 13 -20.58 0.47 -14.82
C SER A 13 -20.06 -0.72 -14.02
N HIS A 14 -18.80 -0.68 -13.54
CA HIS A 14 -18.16 -1.75 -12.79
C HIS A 14 -17.72 -1.27 -11.41
N GLU A 15 -18.67 -0.69 -10.67
CA GLU A 15 -18.45 -0.32 -9.27
C GLU A 15 -18.27 -1.58 -8.40
N THR A 16 -17.38 -1.51 -7.41
CA THR A 16 -17.22 -2.56 -6.41
C THR A 16 -18.57 -2.93 -5.77
N PRO A 17 -18.86 -4.22 -5.53
CA PRO A 17 -20.08 -4.64 -4.86
C PRO A 17 -20.11 -4.31 -3.35
N TRP A 18 -19.04 -3.74 -2.80
CA TRP A 18 -18.99 -3.37 -1.39
C TRP A 18 -20.04 -2.33 -1.04
N PRO A 19 -20.71 -2.43 0.12
CA PRO A 19 -21.68 -1.44 0.55
C PRO A 19 -21.02 -0.09 0.83
N ARG A 20 -21.81 0.97 0.87
CA ARG A 20 -21.34 2.32 1.27
C ARG A 20 -20.91 2.36 2.73
N ASP A 21 -21.62 1.67 3.60
CA ASP A 21 -21.27 1.53 5.02
C ASP A 21 -20.11 0.54 5.17
N LEU A 22 -18.90 1.08 5.14
CA LEU A 22 -17.68 0.28 5.29
C LEU A 22 -17.54 -0.31 6.69
N ARG A 23 -18.00 0.39 7.74
CA ARG A 23 -17.90 -0.14 9.11
C ARG A 23 -18.71 -1.42 9.23
N ALA A 24 -19.99 -1.37 8.88
CA ALA A 24 -20.83 -2.55 8.90
C ALA A 24 -20.27 -3.69 8.04
N HIS A 25 -19.68 -3.38 6.87
CA HIS A 25 -19.05 -4.37 6.00
C HIS A 25 -17.83 -5.04 6.64
N LEU A 26 -16.94 -4.28 7.26
CA LEU A 26 -15.76 -4.82 7.95
C LEU A 26 -16.15 -5.66 9.17
N GLU A 27 -17.13 -5.19 9.96
CA GLU A 27 -17.60 -5.87 11.17
C GLU A 27 -18.54 -7.07 10.87
N SER A 28 -18.96 -7.27 9.63
CA SER A 28 -19.83 -8.39 9.22
C SER A 28 -19.19 -9.77 9.31
N GLY A 29 -17.88 -9.85 9.50
CA GLY A 29 -17.14 -11.11 9.42
C GLY A 29 -16.75 -11.51 7.99
N PHE A 30 -16.91 -10.61 7.02
CA PHE A 30 -16.56 -10.88 5.62
C PHE A 30 -15.06 -11.19 5.43
N PHE A 31 -14.19 -10.49 6.14
CA PHE A 31 -12.73 -10.69 6.06
C PHE A 31 -12.20 -11.61 7.14
N GLU A 32 -12.59 -11.38 8.38
CA GLU A 32 -12.22 -12.13 9.57
C GLU A 32 -13.46 -12.43 10.41
N PRO A 33 -13.57 -13.65 10.99
CA PRO A 33 -14.65 -13.92 11.94
C PRO A 33 -14.44 -13.19 13.28
N PRO A 34 -15.46 -13.00 14.09
CA PRO A 34 -15.30 -12.53 15.47
C PRO A 34 -14.34 -13.44 16.27
N PRO A 35 -13.48 -12.89 17.15
CA PRO A 35 -13.39 -11.46 17.52
C PRO A 35 -12.46 -10.64 16.62
N ASP A 36 -11.87 -11.23 15.60
CA ASP A 36 -10.83 -10.58 14.78
C ASP A 36 -11.40 -9.56 13.77
N ASN A 37 -12.72 -9.52 13.57
CA ASN A 37 -13.41 -8.54 12.73
C ASN A 37 -13.60 -7.16 13.36
N GLU A 38 -13.18 -6.95 14.63
CA GLU A 38 -13.33 -5.68 15.31
C GLU A 38 -12.58 -4.55 14.61
N VAL A 39 -13.29 -3.47 14.26
CA VAL A 39 -12.71 -2.24 13.69
C VAL A 39 -12.03 -1.42 14.79
N LEU A 40 -10.74 -1.22 14.67
CA LEU A 40 -9.88 -0.56 15.65
C LEU A 40 -9.51 0.88 15.28
N GLY A 41 -9.46 1.19 13.99
CA GLY A 41 -9.12 2.51 13.48
C GLY A 41 -10.33 3.27 12.93
N PRO A 42 -10.17 4.55 12.60
CA PRO A 42 -11.22 5.31 11.96
C PRO A 42 -11.60 4.69 10.59
N ILE A 43 -12.87 4.73 10.31
CA ILE A 43 -13.46 4.36 9.03
C ILE A 43 -14.74 5.18 8.83
N ARG A 44 -15.07 5.50 7.60
CA ARG A 44 -16.27 6.25 7.22
C ARG A 44 -16.92 5.63 5.98
N PRO A 45 -18.18 5.92 5.68
CA PRO A 45 -18.83 5.48 4.46
C PRO A 45 -18.02 5.88 3.22
N ARG A 46 -17.98 5.01 2.23
CA ARG A 46 -17.26 5.26 0.97
C ARG A 46 -18.05 6.08 -0.03
N GLY A 47 -17.35 6.80 -0.87
CA GLY A 47 -17.89 7.45 -2.04
C GLY A 47 -18.26 6.51 -3.21
N GLY A 48 -18.66 7.09 -4.34
CA GLY A 48 -18.89 6.40 -5.59
C GLY A 48 -17.62 6.03 -6.34
N PRO A 49 -17.76 5.27 -7.45
CA PRO A 49 -16.64 5.01 -8.34
C PRO A 49 -16.14 6.33 -8.92
N ASN A 50 -14.86 6.57 -8.79
CA ASN A 50 -14.21 7.75 -9.32
C ASN A 50 -12.78 7.45 -9.73
N GLY A 51 -12.19 8.32 -10.51
CA GLY A 51 -10.81 8.19 -10.91
C GLY A 51 -10.41 9.12 -12.03
N MET A 52 -9.17 8.95 -12.48
CA MET A 52 -8.60 9.76 -13.56
C MET A 52 -7.46 9.03 -14.25
N VAL A 53 -7.16 9.45 -15.47
CA VAL A 53 -6.01 8.98 -16.26
C VAL A 53 -5.17 10.19 -16.66
N LEU A 54 -3.89 10.13 -16.35
CA LEU A 54 -2.86 11.04 -16.83
C LEU A 54 -2.02 10.32 -17.89
N LEU A 55 -1.85 10.95 -19.03
CA LEU A 55 -0.97 10.48 -20.11
C LEU A 55 0.08 11.55 -20.43
N ARG A 56 1.36 11.21 -20.31
CA ARG A 56 2.47 12.15 -20.53
C ARG A 56 2.30 13.46 -19.72
N GLY A 57 1.89 13.31 -18.44
CA GLY A 57 1.66 14.43 -17.53
C GLY A 57 0.37 15.22 -17.74
N LYS A 58 -0.48 14.87 -18.72
CA LYS A 58 -1.74 15.54 -18.99
C LYS A 58 -2.92 14.68 -18.59
N GLU A 59 -3.92 15.29 -17.95
CA GLU A 59 -5.20 14.62 -17.71
C GLU A 59 -5.91 14.40 -19.06
N VAL A 60 -6.24 13.14 -19.32
CA VAL A 60 -6.92 12.72 -20.55
C VAL A 60 -8.28 12.08 -20.28
N ALA A 61 -8.55 11.65 -19.05
CA ALA A 61 -9.85 11.14 -18.62
C ALA A 61 -10.07 11.41 -17.13
N ARG A 62 -11.34 11.62 -16.76
CA ARG A 62 -11.79 11.81 -15.37
C ARG A 62 -13.23 11.33 -15.25
N TRP A 63 -13.56 10.69 -14.13
CA TRP A 63 -14.94 10.29 -13.82
C TRP A 63 -15.22 10.37 -12.33
N GLY A 64 -16.51 10.53 -11.98
CA GLY A 64 -16.97 10.64 -10.59
C GLY A 64 -16.38 11.84 -9.86
N ASP A 65 -16.47 11.81 -8.53
CA ASP A 65 -15.91 12.87 -7.67
C ASP A 65 -14.46 12.51 -7.30
N THR A 66 -13.50 12.99 -8.09
CA THR A 66 -12.06 12.74 -7.87
C THR A 66 -11.49 13.43 -6.64
N ARG A 67 -12.24 14.34 -6.01
CA ARG A 67 -11.89 15.02 -4.75
C ARG A 67 -12.54 14.39 -3.53
N GLN A 68 -13.36 13.35 -3.70
CA GLN A 68 -13.87 12.56 -2.60
C GLN A 68 -12.72 11.93 -1.83
N VAL A 69 -12.61 12.29 -0.55
CA VAL A 69 -11.58 11.75 0.34
C VAL A 69 -12.08 10.44 0.94
N ASP A 70 -11.51 9.33 0.51
CA ASP A 70 -11.86 7.98 0.94
C ASP A 70 -10.64 7.22 1.44
N PHE A 71 -10.88 6.24 2.32
CA PHE A 71 -9.84 5.28 2.72
C PHE A 71 -9.40 4.45 1.52
N THR A 72 -8.09 4.23 1.42
CA THR A 72 -7.48 3.52 0.28
C THR A 72 -7.18 2.06 0.60
N PHE A 73 -7.37 1.65 1.83
CA PHE A 73 -6.88 0.36 2.32
C PHE A 73 -5.38 0.19 2.00
N SER A 74 -5.00 -0.94 1.47
CA SER A 74 -3.59 -1.33 1.30
C SER A 74 -2.76 -0.49 0.33
N VAL A 75 -3.33 0.51 -0.37
CA VAL A 75 -2.52 1.52 -1.07
C VAL A 75 -1.56 2.20 -0.09
N ALA A 76 -1.96 2.39 1.17
CA ALA A 76 -1.12 2.93 2.24
C ALA A 76 0.23 2.20 2.41
N LYS A 77 0.28 0.90 2.10
CA LYS A 77 1.53 0.11 2.18
C LYS A 77 2.58 0.62 1.20
N SER A 78 2.18 0.94 -0.03
CA SER A 78 3.10 1.53 -1.01
C SER A 78 3.64 2.89 -0.56
N TYR A 79 2.88 3.63 0.25
CA TYR A 79 3.33 4.89 0.82
C TYR A 79 4.28 4.70 2.01
N LEU A 80 4.16 3.60 2.77
CA LEU A 80 5.19 3.19 3.73
C LEU A 80 6.52 2.88 3.04
N SER A 81 6.50 2.34 1.81
CA SER A 81 7.71 2.18 1.00
C SER A 81 8.38 3.53 0.70
N LEU A 82 7.61 4.58 0.41
CA LEU A 82 8.19 5.91 0.18
C LEU A 82 8.87 6.44 1.46
N LEU A 83 8.22 6.26 2.62
CA LEU A 83 8.81 6.62 3.92
C LEU A 83 10.07 5.81 4.23
N ALA A 84 10.10 4.52 3.90
CA ALA A 84 11.31 3.71 4.03
C ALA A 84 12.44 4.24 3.14
N GLY A 85 12.11 4.68 1.90
CA GLY A 85 13.06 5.32 1.00
C GLY A 85 13.64 6.63 1.55
N LEU A 86 12.81 7.43 2.22
CA LEU A 86 13.28 8.62 2.94
C LEU A 86 14.19 8.25 4.11
N ALA A 87 13.83 7.21 4.88
CA ALA A 87 14.65 6.74 5.99
C ALA A 87 16.03 6.25 5.54
N VAL A 88 16.12 5.57 4.40
CA VAL A 88 17.39 5.19 3.78
C VAL A 88 18.16 6.42 3.29
N ALA A 89 17.49 7.37 2.64
CA ALA A 89 18.12 8.59 2.15
C ALA A 89 18.71 9.45 3.29
N ASP A 90 18.03 9.46 4.44
CA ASP A 90 18.44 10.21 5.64
C ASP A 90 19.46 9.43 6.51
N GLY A 91 19.86 8.21 6.09
CA GLY A 91 20.77 7.36 6.87
C GLY A 91 20.16 6.82 8.17
N LEU A 92 18.83 6.90 8.32
CA LEU A 92 18.11 6.30 9.45
C LEU A 92 18.05 4.77 9.35
N ILE A 93 18.05 4.25 8.13
CA ILE A 93 18.23 2.83 7.79
C ILE A 93 19.54 2.77 6.99
N GLY A 94 20.47 1.91 7.43
CA GLY A 94 21.71 1.63 6.71
C GLY A 94 21.45 0.71 5.52
N GLU A 95 21.88 -0.54 5.63
CA GLU A 95 21.63 -1.55 4.61
C GLU A 95 20.29 -2.25 4.86
N LEU A 96 19.53 -2.54 3.80
CA LEU A 96 18.24 -3.21 3.92
C LEU A 96 18.35 -4.64 4.48
N ASP A 97 19.48 -5.29 4.29
CA ASP A 97 19.74 -6.64 4.78
C ASP A 97 20.27 -6.66 6.22
N GLU A 98 20.44 -5.50 6.87
CA GLU A 98 20.74 -5.45 8.29
C GLU A 98 19.52 -5.85 9.14
N PRO A 99 19.72 -6.63 10.22
CA PRO A 99 18.65 -6.94 11.16
C PRO A 99 18.04 -5.67 11.78
N VAL A 100 16.71 -5.59 11.75
CA VAL A 100 15.97 -4.42 12.28
C VAL A 100 16.29 -4.16 13.76
N ARG A 101 16.53 -5.23 14.54
CA ARG A 101 16.89 -5.16 15.97
C ARG A 101 18.15 -4.33 16.28
N LEU A 102 19.02 -4.09 15.30
CA LEU A 102 20.22 -3.28 15.52
C LEU A 102 19.88 -1.80 15.77
N THR A 103 18.74 -1.35 15.22
CA THR A 103 18.33 0.05 15.26
C THR A 103 16.96 0.28 15.90
N VAL A 104 16.14 -0.77 16.06
CA VAL A 104 14.81 -0.75 16.69
C VAL A 104 14.83 -1.70 17.89
N ARG A 105 14.65 -1.15 19.10
CA ARG A 105 14.80 -1.88 20.37
C ARG A 105 13.57 -1.76 21.25
N ASP A 106 12.44 -2.18 20.74
CA ASP A 106 11.15 -2.13 21.44
C ASP A 106 10.63 -3.51 21.87
N GLY A 107 11.51 -4.53 21.83
CA GLY A 107 11.16 -5.92 22.13
C GLY A 107 10.53 -6.69 20.96
N GLY A 108 10.01 -6.02 19.93
CA GLY A 108 9.31 -6.67 18.83
C GLY A 108 10.21 -7.47 17.88
N PHE A 109 11.53 -7.28 17.96
CA PHE A 109 12.54 -8.01 17.20
C PHE A 109 13.49 -8.80 18.11
N ASP A 110 13.04 -9.14 19.31
CA ASP A 110 13.82 -9.98 20.22
C ASP A 110 13.72 -11.46 19.86
N GLY A 111 14.60 -12.27 20.47
CA GLY A 111 14.65 -13.70 20.22
C GLY A 111 15.34 -14.11 18.92
N ALA A 112 15.51 -15.42 18.73
CA ALA A 112 16.26 -15.96 17.60
C ALA A 112 15.53 -15.76 16.27
N HIS A 113 14.19 -15.91 16.25
CA HIS A 113 13.40 -15.81 15.03
C HIS A 113 13.21 -14.36 14.59
N ASN A 114 12.54 -13.53 15.40
CA ASN A 114 12.28 -12.13 15.05
C ASN A 114 13.58 -11.31 14.94
N GLY A 115 14.61 -11.69 15.72
CA GLY A 115 15.91 -11.01 15.69
C GLY A 115 16.72 -11.21 14.40
N ALA A 116 16.34 -12.15 13.55
CA ALA A 116 16.94 -12.36 12.24
C ALA A 116 16.23 -11.57 11.11
N ILE A 117 15.12 -10.89 11.43
CA ILE A 117 14.34 -10.13 10.45
C ILE A 117 15.10 -8.87 10.04
N THR A 118 15.22 -8.65 8.73
CA THR A 118 15.82 -7.45 8.13
C THR A 118 14.74 -6.48 7.65
N TRP A 119 15.15 -5.25 7.33
CA TRP A 119 14.26 -4.26 6.69
C TRP A 119 13.72 -4.77 5.35
N HIS A 120 14.59 -5.45 4.58
CA HIS A 120 14.22 -6.07 3.30
C HIS A 120 13.09 -7.10 3.49
N HIS A 121 13.20 -7.97 4.49
CA HIS A 121 12.17 -8.95 4.81
C HIS A 121 10.81 -8.30 5.13
N LEU A 122 10.79 -7.21 5.89
CA LEU A 122 9.55 -6.48 6.19
C LEU A 122 8.94 -5.85 4.93
N LEU A 123 9.77 -5.18 4.13
CA LEU A 123 9.34 -4.49 2.92
C LEU A 123 8.84 -5.44 1.81
N GLN A 124 9.41 -6.64 1.72
CA GLN A 124 9.00 -7.66 0.75
C GLN A 124 7.88 -8.58 1.23
N GLN A 125 7.39 -8.43 2.47
CA GLN A 125 6.42 -9.35 3.07
C GLN A 125 6.97 -10.79 3.23
N THR A 126 8.26 -10.92 3.49
CA THR A 126 8.94 -12.21 3.72
C THR A 126 9.48 -12.35 5.14
N SER A 127 9.05 -11.46 6.05
CA SER A 127 9.62 -11.40 7.40
C SER A 127 9.25 -12.58 8.28
N GLU A 128 8.08 -13.18 8.08
CA GLU A 128 7.53 -14.19 8.99
C GLU A 128 7.54 -13.72 10.47
N TRP A 129 7.47 -12.41 10.69
CA TRP A 129 7.42 -11.84 12.04
C TRP A 129 6.28 -12.48 12.83
N GLU A 130 6.58 -12.89 14.07
CA GLU A 130 5.66 -13.53 14.98
C GLU A 130 5.33 -12.60 16.15
N GLY A 131 4.05 -12.43 16.41
CA GLY A 131 3.61 -11.68 17.58
C GLY A 131 2.24 -11.06 17.46
N SER A 132 1.89 -10.27 18.46
CA SER A 132 0.70 -9.43 18.47
C SER A 132 1.09 -7.96 18.51
N LEU A 133 0.43 -7.15 17.70
CA LEU A 133 0.67 -5.72 17.62
C LEU A 133 -0.67 -4.97 17.59
N PHE A 134 -0.83 -4.00 18.49
CA PHE A 134 -2.01 -3.14 18.54
C PHE A 134 -3.35 -3.88 18.64
N GLY A 135 -3.35 -5.03 19.33
CA GLY A 135 -4.55 -5.84 19.53
C GLY A 135 -4.83 -6.86 18.42
N LYS A 136 -3.93 -7.02 17.45
CA LYS A 136 -4.03 -8.04 16.39
C LYS A 136 -2.81 -8.95 16.37
N SER A 137 -3.05 -10.26 16.28
CA SER A 137 -2.00 -11.26 16.10
C SER A 137 -1.67 -11.42 14.62
N ASP A 138 -0.40 -11.68 14.29
CA ASP A 138 0.01 -12.02 12.92
C ASP A 138 -0.67 -13.29 12.39
N ILE A 139 -1.16 -14.16 13.28
CA ILE A 139 -1.90 -15.38 12.93
C ILE A 139 -3.14 -15.07 12.11
N VAL A 140 -3.82 -13.94 12.35
CA VAL A 140 -5.04 -13.57 11.63
C VAL A 140 -4.85 -13.54 10.12
N ASP A 141 -3.66 -13.19 9.65
CA ASP A 141 -3.33 -13.15 8.22
C ASP A 141 -2.45 -14.30 7.74
N ARG A 142 -2.14 -15.30 8.60
CA ARG A 142 -1.43 -16.50 8.13
C ARG A 142 -2.27 -17.27 7.12
N ASN A 143 -1.62 -17.86 6.14
CA ASN A 143 -2.25 -18.54 4.99
C ASN A 143 -3.14 -17.62 4.13
N ARG A 144 -2.89 -16.30 4.16
CA ARG A 144 -3.57 -15.34 3.29
C ARG A 144 -3.01 -15.40 1.87
N ASN A 145 -3.75 -16.08 0.99
CA ASN A 145 -3.36 -16.29 -0.40
C ASN A 145 -3.82 -15.15 -1.29
N LEU A 146 -2.92 -14.23 -1.63
CA LEU A 146 -3.17 -13.17 -2.62
C LEU A 146 -2.37 -13.35 -3.92
N ALA A 147 -1.35 -14.20 -3.93
CA ALA A 147 -0.48 -14.38 -5.08
C ALA A 147 0.19 -15.76 -5.17
N VAL A 148 0.12 -16.57 -4.13
CA VAL A 148 0.71 -17.91 -4.05
C VAL A 148 -0.35 -18.86 -3.51
N GLU A 149 -0.51 -20.01 -4.14
CA GLU A 149 -1.39 -21.06 -3.62
C GLU A 149 -0.81 -21.60 -2.30
N GLY A 150 -1.50 -21.33 -1.20
CA GLY A 150 -1.18 -21.87 0.12
C GLY A 150 -2.03 -23.08 0.45
N LYS A 151 -1.52 -23.93 1.33
CA LYS A 151 -2.23 -25.08 1.88
C LYS A 151 -2.75 -24.71 3.26
N GLY A 152 -3.90 -24.08 3.35
CA GLY A 152 -4.47 -23.72 4.63
C GLY A 152 -5.56 -22.66 4.50
N ARG A 153 -6.40 -22.56 5.49
CA ARG A 153 -7.41 -21.50 5.60
C ARG A 153 -6.75 -20.28 6.25
N LYS A 154 -7.08 -19.08 5.77
CA LYS A 154 -6.64 -17.83 6.39
C LYS A 154 -6.94 -17.86 7.91
N GLY A 155 -5.93 -17.51 8.71
CA GLY A 155 -6.02 -17.53 10.17
C GLY A 155 -5.66 -18.86 10.83
N ASP A 156 -5.48 -19.94 10.06
CA ASP A 156 -5.00 -21.20 10.63
C ASP A 156 -3.54 -21.09 11.07
N ALA A 157 -3.25 -21.66 12.25
CA ALA A 157 -1.88 -21.75 12.73
C ALA A 157 -1.04 -22.66 11.81
N ARG A 158 0.17 -22.24 11.52
CA ARG A 158 1.18 -23.02 10.82
C ARG A 158 2.56 -22.76 11.43
N PRO A 159 3.52 -23.67 11.28
CA PRO A 159 4.91 -23.37 11.58
C PRO A 159 5.40 -22.19 10.74
N LEU A 160 6.21 -21.32 11.34
CA LEU A 160 6.85 -20.24 10.62
C LEU A 160 8.07 -20.74 9.86
N HIS A 161 8.28 -20.18 8.69
CA HIS A 161 9.54 -20.33 7.99
C HIS A 161 10.58 -19.34 8.54
N ALA A 162 11.85 -19.61 8.31
CA ALA A 162 12.86 -18.61 8.61
C ALA A 162 12.61 -17.31 7.81
N PRO A 163 12.92 -16.13 8.38
CA PRO A 163 12.82 -14.87 7.68
C PRO A 163 13.49 -14.91 6.30
N GLY A 164 12.82 -14.37 5.27
CA GLY A 164 13.28 -14.41 3.89
C GLY A 164 13.05 -15.72 3.15
N LYS A 165 12.33 -16.69 3.71
CA LYS A 165 12.08 -18.00 3.09
C LYS A 165 10.65 -18.27 2.69
N PHE A 166 9.72 -17.37 3.05
CA PHE A 166 8.30 -17.50 2.72
C PHE A 166 7.70 -16.13 2.47
N TRP A 167 6.95 -15.99 1.39
CA TRP A 167 6.21 -14.77 1.10
C TRP A 167 4.77 -14.91 1.57
N GLU A 168 4.31 -13.97 2.39
CA GLU A 168 2.94 -13.94 2.87
C GLU A 168 2.48 -12.50 3.10
N TYR A 169 1.37 -12.14 2.47
CA TYR A 169 0.77 -10.83 2.65
C TYR A 169 0.08 -10.74 4.01
N ASN A 170 0.66 -9.98 4.93
CA ASN A 170 0.23 -9.92 6.33
C ASN A 170 0.18 -8.48 6.83
N ASP A 171 -1.01 -8.00 7.17
CA ASP A 171 -1.23 -6.61 7.56
C ASP A 171 -0.60 -6.27 8.91
N VAL A 172 -0.55 -7.22 9.86
CA VAL A 172 0.08 -7.01 11.17
C VAL A 172 1.59 -6.81 11.01
N ARG A 173 2.22 -7.57 10.11
CA ARG A 173 3.65 -7.44 9.81
C ARG A 173 3.97 -6.12 9.14
N VAL A 174 3.07 -5.58 8.31
CA VAL A 174 3.23 -4.23 7.75
C VAL A 174 3.04 -3.15 8.82
N ASN A 175 2.11 -3.33 9.74
CA ASN A 175 1.98 -2.41 10.89
C ASN A 175 3.25 -2.45 11.77
N ARG A 176 3.91 -3.62 11.87
CA ARG A 176 5.22 -3.74 12.54
C ARG A 176 6.30 -2.92 11.84
N LEU A 177 6.32 -2.91 10.50
CA LEU A 177 7.20 -2.03 9.73
C LEU A 177 6.86 -0.55 9.99
N ALA A 178 5.59 -0.17 9.99
CA ALA A 178 5.18 1.21 10.26
C ALA A 178 5.68 1.69 11.63
N LEU A 179 5.54 0.87 12.67
CA LEU A 179 6.07 1.18 14.00
C LEU A 179 7.61 1.28 14.00
N ALA A 180 8.30 0.39 13.30
CA ALA A 180 9.75 0.45 13.17
C ALA A 180 10.21 1.74 12.48
N LEU A 181 9.53 2.17 11.41
CA LEU A 181 9.80 3.45 10.74
C LEU A 181 9.53 4.64 11.66
N LEU A 182 8.41 4.64 12.41
CA LEU A 182 8.10 5.67 13.40
C LEU A 182 9.22 5.82 14.42
N GLN A 183 9.76 4.72 14.92
CA GLN A 183 10.88 4.73 15.87
C GLN A 183 12.19 5.26 15.26
N ARG A 184 12.40 5.05 13.96
CA ARG A 184 13.56 5.59 13.25
C ARG A 184 13.44 7.09 13.01
N PHE A 185 12.29 7.56 12.55
CA PHE A 185 12.04 9.00 12.36
C PHE A 185 11.88 9.77 13.65
N ARG A 186 11.44 9.12 14.74
CA ARG A 186 11.11 9.73 16.05
C ARG A 186 10.11 10.89 15.92
N ARG A 187 9.31 10.88 14.88
CA ARG A 187 8.28 11.86 14.53
C ARG A 187 7.05 11.13 13.96
N PRO A 188 5.83 11.68 14.10
CA PRO A 188 4.66 11.13 13.43
C PRO A 188 4.91 10.93 11.93
N LEU A 189 4.70 9.72 11.42
CA LEU A 189 4.92 9.42 10.00
C LEU A 189 4.06 10.29 9.06
N PRO A 190 2.79 10.67 9.41
CA PRO A 190 2.02 11.62 8.59
C PRO A 190 2.70 13.00 8.45
N GLU A 191 3.39 13.49 9.47
CA GLU A 191 4.12 14.76 9.39
C GLU A 191 5.32 14.64 8.44
N VAL A 192 6.10 13.56 8.54
CA VAL A 192 7.21 13.29 7.62
C VAL A 192 6.69 13.18 6.19
N PHE A 193 5.59 12.45 5.98
CA PHE A 193 4.98 12.28 4.66
C PHE A 193 4.46 13.60 4.10
N ALA A 194 3.81 14.42 4.93
CA ALA A 194 3.35 15.76 4.55
C ALA A 194 4.51 16.64 4.07
N GLU A 195 5.54 16.76 4.89
CA GLU A 195 6.68 17.65 4.66
C GLU A 195 7.53 17.22 3.46
N ARG A 196 7.82 15.92 3.37
CA ARG A 196 8.83 15.38 2.45
C ARG A 196 8.25 14.93 1.11
N ILE A 197 6.95 14.63 1.04
CA ILE A 197 6.29 14.12 -0.16
C ILE A 197 5.11 14.99 -0.55
N MET A 198 4.08 15.11 0.29
CA MET A 198 2.79 15.69 -0.12
C MET A 198 2.89 17.18 -0.47
N GLN A 199 3.54 17.98 0.37
CA GLN A 199 3.72 19.39 0.11
C GLN A 199 4.59 19.66 -1.13
N PRO A 200 5.77 19.02 -1.31
CA PRO A 200 6.57 19.19 -2.52
C PRO A 200 5.87 18.83 -3.82
N ILE A 201 5.00 17.83 -3.84
CA ILE A 201 4.24 17.45 -5.04
C ILE A 201 2.96 18.29 -5.23
N GLY A 202 2.73 19.31 -4.41
CA GLY A 202 1.56 20.17 -4.49
C GLY A 202 0.24 19.45 -4.19
N ALA A 203 0.28 18.44 -3.34
CA ALA A 203 -0.91 17.74 -2.87
C ALA A 203 -1.76 18.64 -1.95
N SER A 204 -3.03 18.34 -1.84
CA SER A 204 -3.95 19.02 -0.93
C SER A 204 -3.60 18.77 0.53
N SER A 205 -4.30 19.45 1.44
CA SER A 205 -4.29 19.16 2.87
C SER A 205 -5.42 18.23 3.31
N ASP A 206 -6.25 17.75 2.38
CA ASP A 206 -7.50 17.05 2.65
C ASP A 206 -7.32 15.54 2.89
N TRP A 207 -6.11 15.09 3.15
CA TRP A 207 -5.80 13.70 3.46
C TRP A 207 -5.52 13.52 4.96
N SER A 208 -5.64 12.28 5.42
CA SER A 208 -5.23 11.90 6.78
C SER A 208 -4.73 10.46 6.79
N TRP A 209 -3.80 10.15 7.70
CA TRP A 209 -3.26 8.80 7.86
C TRP A 209 -3.31 8.40 9.32
N HIS A 210 -4.03 7.34 9.65
CA HIS A 210 -4.31 6.91 11.01
C HIS A 210 -3.90 5.46 11.26
N GLY A 211 -3.63 5.17 12.52
CA GLY A 211 -3.51 3.82 13.05
C GLY A 211 -4.80 3.35 13.71
N TYR A 212 -4.65 2.74 14.86
CA TYR A 212 -5.73 2.19 15.67
C TYR A 212 -5.80 2.91 17.02
N ARG A 213 -6.96 2.85 17.69
CA ARG A 213 -7.08 3.37 19.06
C ARG A 213 -6.07 2.73 20.04
N THR A 214 -5.53 1.56 19.66
CA THR A 214 -4.52 0.81 20.41
C THR A 214 -3.09 1.07 19.94
N SER A 215 -2.88 1.94 18.94
CA SER A 215 -1.55 2.13 18.31
C SER A 215 -0.79 3.37 18.82
N MET A 216 -1.22 3.93 19.95
CA MET A 216 -0.44 4.98 20.63
C MET A 216 0.80 4.37 21.27
N VAL A 217 1.95 4.93 20.96
CA VAL A 217 3.26 4.52 21.51
C VAL A 217 3.99 5.74 22.05
N GLU A 218 4.91 5.51 22.98
CA GLU A 218 5.75 6.58 23.51
C GLU A 218 7.00 6.77 22.64
N ILE A 219 7.22 7.98 22.16
CA ILE A 219 8.44 8.41 21.46
C ILE A 219 8.96 9.67 22.16
N ASP A 220 10.14 9.59 22.76
CA ASP A 220 10.77 10.72 23.48
C ASP A 220 9.87 11.37 24.54
N GLY A 221 9.16 10.54 25.33
CA GLY A 221 8.24 11.01 26.36
C GLY A 221 6.93 11.59 25.84
N ARG A 222 6.61 11.41 24.54
CA ARG A 222 5.38 11.87 23.92
C ARG A 222 4.57 10.68 23.39
N ALA A 223 3.26 10.72 23.58
CA ALA A 223 2.36 9.76 22.94
C ALA A 223 2.22 10.10 21.45
N VAL A 224 2.57 9.15 20.58
CA VAL A 224 2.53 9.28 19.12
C VAL A 224 1.75 8.11 18.53
N GLU A 225 0.87 8.38 17.59
CA GLU A 225 0.12 7.35 16.88
C GLU A 225 1.01 6.66 15.84
N SER A 226 1.12 5.32 15.92
CA SER A 226 1.68 4.53 14.83
C SER A 226 0.60 4.27 13.79
N VAL A 227 0.85 4.66 12.54
CA VAL A 227 -0.13 4.50 11.45
C VAL A 227 -0.31 3.04 11.05
N SER A 228 -1.48 2.74 10.46
CA SER A 228 -1.76 1.44 9.85
C SER A 228 -1.37 1.43 8.36
N GLY A 229 -0.95 0.29 7.87
CA GLY A 229 -0.77 0.02 6.43
C GLY A 229 -2.08 -0.13 5.65
N GLY A 230 -3.24 0.21 6.27
CA GLY A 230 -4.54 0.16 5.62
C GLY A 230 -5.12 -1.27 5.55
N SER A 231 -5.38 -1.84 6.72
CA SER A 231 -5.97 -3.18 6.87
C SER A 231 -7.50 -3.13 6.95
N HIS A 232 -8.11 -4.29 7.14
CA HIS A 232 -9.56 -4.45 7.31
C HIS A 232 -10.07 -4.01 8.69
N TRP A 233 -9.19 -3.55 9.57
CA TRP A 233 -9.56 -3.08 10.92
C TRP A 233 -9.68 -1.56 11.02
N GLY A 234 -9.84 -0.88 9.88
CA GLY A 234 -9.85 0.57 9.79
C GLY A 234 -8.46 1.18 9.85
N GLY A 235 -8.39 2.50 9.95
CA GLY A 235 -7.13 3.23 9.83
C GLY A 235 -6.56 3.20 8.41
N GLY A 236 -5.27 3.49 8.28
CA GLY A 236 -4.64 3.71 6.98
C GLY A 236 -4.86 5.12 6.46
N ILE A 237 -4.60 5.34 5.19
CA ILE A 237 -4.68 6.66 4.58
C ILE A 237 -6.04 6.89 3.92
N ALA A 238 -6.65 8.04 4.24
CA ALA A 238 -7.78 8.61 3.52
C ALA A 238 -7.28 9.77 2.67
N ILE A 239 -7.52 9.70 1.38
CA ILE A 239 -6.97 10.62 0.38
C ILE A 239 -7.85 10.60 -0.86
N HIS A 240 -7.86 11.66 -1.65
CA HIS A 240 -8.61 11.71 -2.90
C HIS A 240 -7.77 11.27 -4.13
N ALA A 241 -8.44 10.98 -5.24
CA ALA A 241 -7.80 10.41 -6.43
C ALA A 241 -6.73 11.33 -7.05
N GLU A 242 -6.93 12.67 -7.01
CA GLU A 242 -5.98 13.63 -7.58
C GLU A 242 -4.62 13.57 -6.88
N ASP A 243 -4.60 13.46 -5.54
CA ASP A 243 -3.35 13.35 -4.79
C ASP A 243 -2.69 11.98 -4.97
N GLN A 244 -3.48 10.90 -5.11
CA GLN A 244 -2.93 9.61 -5.49
C GLN A 244 -2.27 9.65 -6.87
N ALA A 245 -2.86 10.38 -7.83
CA ALA A 245 -2.27 10.54 -9.16
C ALA A 245 -0.94 11.31 -9.12
N ARG A 246 -0.80 12.32 -8.23
CA ARG A 246 0.48 13.00 -8.00
C ARG A 246 1.55 12.05 -7.45
N ILE A 247 1.20 11.21 -6.47
CA ILE A 247 2.12 10.19 -5.94
C ILE A 247 2.51 9.19 -7.05
N GLY A 248 1.54 8.73 -7.85
CA GLY A 248 1.81 7.88 -9.02
C GLY A 248 2.77 8.56 -10.02
N THR A 249 2.60 9.86 -10.25
CA THR A 249 3.48 10.66 -11.13
C THR A 249 4.89 10.80 -10.54
N LEU A 250 5.03 11.00 -9.23
CA LEU A 250 6.33 10.99 -8.56
C LEU A 250 7.06 9.66 -8.77
N MET A 251 6.34 8.54 -8.68
CA MET A 251 6.90 7.21 -8.93
C MET A 251 7.27 7.02 -10.42
N LEU A 252 6.41 7.47 -11.34
CA LEU A 252 6.68 7.45 -12.78
C LEU A 252 7.95 8.22 -13.13
N HIS A 253 8.18 9.35 -12.49
CA HIS A 253 9.37 10.19 -12.64
C HIS A 253 10.53 9.77 -11.73
N ARG A 254 10.52 8.51 -11.25
CA ARG A 254 11.59 7.92 -10.45
C ARG A 254 12.02 8.77 -9.26
N GLY A 255 11.04 9.35 -8.54
CA GLY A 255 11.27 10.15 -7.34
C GLY A 255 11.67 11.60 -7.58
N GLN A 256 11.52 12.11 -8.81
CA GLN A 256 11.75 13.51 -9.16
C GLN A 256 10.43 14.25 -9.36
N TRP A 257 10.34 15.49 -8.88
CA TRP A 257 9.21 16.38 -9.06
C TRP A 257 9.69 17.81 -9.32
N ASP A 258 9.26 18.41 -10.41
CA ASP A 258 9.63 19.77 -10.82
C ASP A 258 11.15 20.06 -10.71
N GLY A 259 11.97 19.13 -11.15
CA GLY A 259 13.42 19.23 -11.08
C GLY A 259 14.03 18.88 -9.71
N GLN A 260 13.24 18.76 -8.66
CA GLN A 260 13.69 18.38 -7.33
C GLN A 260 13.66 16.87 -7.12
N ARG A 261 14.75 16.31 -6.55
CA ARG A 261 14.83 14.92 -6.15
C ARG A 261 14.22 14.74 -4.74
N LEU A 262 13.02 14.15 -4.67
CA LEU A 262 12.34 13.88 -3.39
C LEU A 262 12.70 12.51 -2.82
N LEU A 263 12.94 11.53 -3.70
CA LEU A 263 13.36 10.17 -3.35
C LEU A 263 14.55 9.77 -4.21
N PRO A 264 15.52 9.02 -3.67
CA PRO A 264 16.63 8.50 -4.48
C PRO A 264 16.12 7.64 -5.62
N GLU A 265 16.64 7.84 -6.84
CA GLU A 265 16.26 7.02 -8.00
C GLU A 265 16.56 5.54 -7.77
N ARG A 266 17.69 5.24 -7.11
CA ARG A 266 18.05 3.88 -6.70
C ARG A 266 16.99 3.22 -5.82
N TRP A 267 16.33 3.99 -4.93
CA TRP A 267 15.25 3.48 -4.09
C TRP A 267 14.03 3.08 -4.92
N ILE A 268 13.66 3.93 -5.89
CA ILE A 268 12.54 3.60 -6.78
C ILE A 268 12.86 2.33 -7.58
N ALA A 269 14.06 2.21 -8.14
CA ALA A 269 14.49 1.02 -8.86
C ALA A 269 14.45 -0.23 -7.97
N GLU A 270 14.96 -0.15 -6.75
CA GLU A 270 14.96 -1.24 -5.80
C GLU A 270 13.54 -1.63 -5.34
N SER A 271 12.68 -0.63 -5.08
CA SER A 271 11.30 -0.90 -4.68
C SER A 271 10.46 -1.58 -5.77
N LEU A 272 10.86 -1.48 -7.02
CA LEU A 272 10.23 -2.14 -8.17
C LEU A 272 10.99 -3.40 -8.63
N THR A 273 12.01 -3.83 -7.89
CA THR A 273 12.73 -5.10 -8.16
C THR A 273 11.89 -6.27 -7.65
N PRO A 274 11.62 -7.30 -8.50
CA PRO A 274 10.81 -8.44 -8.10
C PRO A 274 11.41 -9.23 -6.93
N CYS A 275 10.58 -9.55 -5.94
CA CYS A 275 10.93 -10.48 -4.87
C CYS A 275 11.15 -11.89 -5.44
N ALA A 276 12.23 -12.55 -5.03
CA ALA A 276 12.56 -13.91 -5.49
C ALA A 276 11.48 -14.96 -5.16
N LEU A 277 10.68 -14.74 -4.10
CA LEU A 277 9.60 -15.61 -3.67
C LEU A 277 8.25 -15.25 -4.29
N ASN A 278 8.10 -14.03 -4.83
CA ASN A 278 6.90 -13.56 -5.52
C ASN A 278 7.30 -12.49 -6.54
N ALA A 279 7.47 -12.87 -7.78
CA ALA A 279 7.90 -11.97 -8.85
C ALA A 279 6.91 -10.82 -9.14
N ASN A 280 5.68 -10.89 -8.65
CA ASN A 280 4.69 -9.82 -8.78
C ASN A 280 4.68 -8.84 -7.59
N TYR A 281 5.72 -8.87 -6.74
CA TYR A 281 5.81 -8.00 -5.57
C TYR A 281 7.23 -7.47 -5.38
N GLY A 282 7.36 -6.18 -5.16
CA GLY A 282 8.62 -5.51 -4.80
C GLY A 282 8.63 -5.08 -3.34
N LEU A 283 9.15 -3.89 -3.04
CA LEU A 283 9.12 -3.32 -1.69
C LEU A 283 7.78 -2.60 -1.46
N LEU A 284 6.74 -3.36 -1.10
CA LEU A 284 5.34 -2.92 -0.89
C LEU A 284 4.65 -2.36 -2.16
N TRP A 285 5.16 -2.67 -3.33
CA TRP A 285 4.56 -2.39 -4.62
C TRP A 285 4.18 -3.68 -5.33
N TRP A 286 3.01 -3.71 -5.95
CA TRP A 286 2.61 -4.81 -6.83
C TRP A 286 3.21 -4.59 -8.23
N LEU A 287 3.78 -5.64 -8.80
CA LEU A 287 4.42 -5.63 -10.11
C LEU A 287 3.60 -6.43 -11.12
N ASN A 288 3.85 -6.22 -12.41
CA ASN A 288 3.22 -6.95 -13.49
C ASN A 288 4.17 -7.91 -14.22
N THR A 289 5.10 -8.49 -13.52
CA THR A 289 6.11 -9.39 -14.08
C THR A 289 5.46 -10.51 -14.90
N GLY A 290 5.86 -10.62 -16.16
CA GLY A 290 5.28 -11.58 -17.09
C GLY A 290 3.80 -11.34 -17.38
N ARG A 291 3.29 -10.14 -17.13
CA ARG A 291 1.87 -9.75 -17.28
C ARG A 291 0.88 -10.62 -16.48
N LYS A 292 1.35 -11.17 -15.34
CA LYS A 292 0.57 -12.13 -14.58
C LYS A 292 -0.51 -11.47 -13.71
N ARG A 293 -0.31 -10.22 -13.29
CA ARG A 293 -1.29 -9.51 -12.47
C ARG A 293 -2.45 -9.00 -13.32
N TYR A 294 -2.13 -8.28 -14.39
CA TYR A 294 -3.08 -7.76 -15.36
C TYR A 294 -2.52 -7.95 -16.77
N ALA A 295 -3.15 -8.85 -17.53
CA ALA A 295 -2.68 -9.24 -18.87
C ALA A 295 -2.68 -8.08 -19.87
N SER A 296 -3.56 -7.11 -19.66
CA SER A 296 -3.73 -5.94 -20.54
C SER A 296 -2.77 -4.80 -20.25
N ALA A 297 -2.11 -4.78 -19.06
CA ALA A 297 -1.08 -3.79 -18.74
C ALA A 297 0.28 -4.20 -19.32
N THR A 298 1.19 -3.24 -19.48
CA THR A 298 2.58 -3.53 -19.84
C THR A 298 3.28 -4.33 -18.73
N GLU A 299 4.34 -5.06 -19.10
CA GLU A 299 5.08 -5.86 -18.12
C GLU A 299 5.80 -4.98 -17.08
N THR A 300 6.17 -3.76 -17.47
CA THR A 300 6.82 -2.77 -16.60
C THR A 300 5.85 -2.01 -15.70
N SER A 301 4.54 -2.21 -15.88
CA SER A 301 3.51 -1.60 -15.02
C SER A 301 3.66 -2.05 -13.58
N PHE A 302 3.37 -1.12 -12.65
CA PHE A 302 3.30 -1.42 -11.23
C PHE A 302 2.12 -0.70 -10.57
N PHE A 303 1.76 -1.17 -9.38
CA PHE A 303 0.49 -0.78 -8.76
C PHE A 303 0.62 -0.59 -7.26
N ALA A 304 0.02 0.47 -6.73
CA ALA A 304 -0.43 0.52 -5.36
C ALA A 304 -1.88 0.04 -5.33
N SER A 305 -2.18 -1.04 -4.59
CA SER A 305 -3.50 -1.67 -4.61
C SER A 305 -4.07 -1.82 -3.22
N GLY A 306 -5.33 -1.46 -3.08
CA GLY A 306 -6.11 -1.59 -1.85
C GLY A 306 -7.44 -2.31 -2.08
N ALA A 307 -7.93 -2.93 -1.03
CA ALA A 307 -9.20 -3.63 -1.03
C ALA A 307 -10.35 -2.72 -1.49
N GLY A 308 -11.41 -3.30 -2.03
CA GLY A 308 -12.53 -2.56 -2.60
C GLY A 308 -12.24 -1.93 -3.98
N GLY A 309 -11.11 -2.30 -4.63
CA GLY A 309 -10.76 -1.80 -5.95
C GLY A 309 -10.21 -0.38 -5.96
N ASN A 310 -9.40 -0.07 -4.96
CA ASN A 310 -8.66 1.19 -4.86
C ASN A 310 -7.25 0.95 -5.42
N ILE A 311 -6.94 1.52 -6.61
CA ILE A 311 -5.72 1.22 -7.34
C ILE A 311 -5.12 2.49 -7.91
N THR A 312 -3.82 2.66 -7.73
CA THR A 312 -2.99 3.56 -8.54
C THR A 312 -2.15 2.69 -9.47
N TRP A 313 -2.39 2.80 -10.76
CA TRP A 313 -1.63 2.13 -11.82
C TRP A 313 -0.64 3.10 -12.43
N VAL A 314 0.61 2.68 -12.52
CA VAL A 314 1.70 3.41 -13.18
C VAL A 314 2.26 2.56 -14.30
N ASP A 315 2.30 3.11 -15.51
CA ASP A 315 2.84 2.47 -16.71
C ASP A 315 3.98 3.32 -17.28
N PRO A 316 5.24 2.94 -17.01
CA PRO A 316 6.40 3.68 -17.50
C PRO A 316 6.55 3.69 -19.03
N GLU A 317 6.17 2.61 -19.71
CA GLU A 317 6.29 2.50 -21.18
C GLU A 317 5.44 3.54 -21.89
N ASN A 318 4.22 3.75 -21.40
CA ASN A 318 3.27 4.70 -21.98
C ASN A 318 3.29 6.08 -21.29
N GLN A 319 4.12 6.29 -20.29
CA GLN A 319 4.11 7.51 -19.47
C GLN A 319 2.72 7.81 -18.91
N LEU A 320 2.09 6.77 -18.35
CA LEU A 320 0.70 6.80 -17.89
C LEU A 320 0.61 6.59 -16.37
N VAL A 321 -0.29 7.33 -15.77
CA VAL A 321 -0.77 7.11 -14.39
C VAL A 321 -2.29 7.07 -14.42
N ALA A 322 -2.90 6.04 -13.84
CA ALA A 322 -4.33 5.98 -13.64
C ALA A 322 -4.67 5.69 -12.19
N VAL A 323 -5.68 6.36 -11.68
CA VAL A 323 -6.26 6.09 -10.36
C VAL A 323 -7.68 5.61 -10.55
N MET A 324 -7.98 4.45 -9.97
CA MET A 324 -9.29 3.84 -9.91
C MET A 324 -9.71 3.73 -8.45
N ARG A 325 -10.90 4.22 -8.14
CA ARG A 325 -11.48 4.15 -6.80
C ARG A 325 -12.80 3.41 -6.86
N TRP A 326 -12.94 2.41 -6.00
CA TRP A 326 -14.17 1.63 -5.83
C TRP A 326 -14.61 0.89 -7.11
N MET A 327 -13.65 0.43 -7.88
CA MET A 327 -13.89 -0.44 -9.02
C MET A 327 -13.99 -1.91 -8.57
N ASP A 328 -14.84 -2.69 -9.20
CA ASP A 328 -14.85 -4.15 -9.00
C ASP A 328 -13.45 -4.72 -9.32
N PRO A 329 -12.77 -5.38 -8.36
CA PRO A 329 -11.43 -5.92 -8.58
C PRO A 329 -11.34 -6.89 -9.76
N THR A 330 -12.42 -7.59 -10.09
CA THR A 330 -12.47 -8.53 -11.24
C THR A 330 -12.53 -7.82 -12.58
N SER A 331 -12.90 -6.54 -12.59
CA SER A 331 -13.08 -5.72 -13.80
C SER A 331 -11.88 -4.83 -14.12
N VAL A 332 -10.85 -4.80 -13.25
CA VAL A 332 -9.69 -3.92 -13.41
C VAL A 332 -8.93 -4.17 -14.71
N ASP A 333 -8.70 -5.44 -15.11
CA ASP A 333 -8.02 -5.75 -16.38
C ASP A 333 -8.81 -5.28 -17.60
N GLY A 334 -10.14 -5.36 -17.54
CA GLY A 334 -11.03 -4.84 -18.59
C GLY A 334 -10.92 -3.32 -18.75
N PHE A 335 -10.84 -2.58 -17.64
CA PHE A 335 -10.59 -1.13 -17.67
C PHE A 335 -9.21 -0.82 -18.27
N ILE A 336 -8.16 -1.50 -17.81
CA ILE A 336 -6.81 -1.34 -18.36
C ILE A 336 -6.80 -1.57 -19.86
N ARG A 337 -7.45 -2.65 -20.33
CA ARG A 337 -7.60 -2.96 -21.77
C ARG A 337 -8.26 -1.81 -22.54
N SER A 338 -9.34 -1.25 -21.98
CA SER A 338 -10.05 -0.14 -22.64
C SER A 338 -9.18 1.12 -22.72
N VAL A 339 -8.42 1.44 -21.67
CA VAL A 339 -7.47 2.56 -21.68
C VAL A 339 -6.36 2.32 -22.70
N MET A 340 -5.74 1.13 -22.67
CA MET A 340 -4.64 0.78 -23.59
C MET A 340 -5.06 0.79 -25.06
N ALA A 341 -6.31 0.46 -25.36
CA ALA A 341 -6.84 0.52 -26.72
C ALA A 341 -7.18 1.96 -27.19
N ALA A 342 -7.32 2.90 -26.26
CA ALA A 342 -7.70 4.29 -26.53
C ALA A 342 -6.52 5.26 -26.61
N ILE A 343 -5.37 4.88 -26.05
CA ILE A 343 -4.16 5.71 -26.12
C ILE A 343 -3.34 5.41 -27.39
N PRO A 344 -2.61 6.42 -27.93
CA PRO A 344 -1.83 6.28 -29.17
C PRO A 344 -0.58 5.43 -29.00
#